data_50a565e1dbb3283d0cf8d58b6cf597a2
#
_entry.id   50a565e1dbb3283d0cf8d58b6cf597a2
#
_cell.length_a   1.000
_cell.length_b   1.000
_cell.length_c   1.000
_cell.angle_alpha   90.00
_cell.angle_beta   90.00
_cell.angle_gamma   90.00
#
_symmetry.space_group_name_H-M   'P 1'
#
loop_
_entity.id
_entity.type
_entity.pdbx_description
1 polymer ?
#
loop_
_entity_poly.entity_id
_entity_poly.type
_entity_poly.pdbx_seq_one_letter_code
_entity_poly.pdbx_strand_id
1 'polypeptide(L)'
;DEAGQCVGRVAAFINRKTCHLDKYSVGQMGFFECIDDRQAAFCLFDKCREWLEGIGMEAMEGPVNFGERIEWWGLLVDGFDQSPVYAMPYTQPYYVSFFENYGFRDFFKQFTFRTRLVMDSLSKIVVWKADRILKNPDYTVQTYGVSGSYFN
;
A
#
# COMPACT_ATOMS: atom_id res chain seq x y z
N ASP A 1 -1.00 -9.47 24.95
CA ASP A 1 -2.07 -10.06 25.75
C ASP A 1 -1.66 -10.16 27.23
N GLU A 2 -2.54 -10.66 28.07
CA GLU A 2 -2.28 -10.83 29.50
C GLU A 2 -1.12 -11.80 29.81
N ALA A 3 -0.78 -12.67 28.87
CA ALA A 3 0.37 -13.58 28.95
C ALA A 3 1.68 -12.95 28.49
N GLY A 4 1.67 -11.67 28.09
CA GLY A 4 2.84 -10.95 27.59
C GLY A 4 3.20 -11.27 26.13
N GLN A 5 2.33 -11.96 25.39
CA GLN A 5 2.54 -12.18 23.96
C GLN A 5 2.15 -10.95 23.15
N CYS A 6 2.98 -10.60 22.17
CA CYS A 6 2.66 -9.55 21.22
C CYS A 6 1.58 -10.06 20.26
N VAL A 7 0.38 -9.49 20.32
CA VAL A 7 -0.78 -9.86 19.49
C VAL A 7 -1.05 -8.85 18.36
N GLY A 8 -0.35 -7.74 18.36
CA GLY A 8 -0.45 -6.75 17.31
C GLY A 8 0.51 -5.59 17.51
N ARG A 9 0.65 -4.78 16.47
CA ARG A 9 1.45 -3.56 16.46
C ARG A 9 0.83 -2.52 15.57
N VAL A 10 1.11 -1.26 15.85
CA VAL A 10 0.71 -0.13 15.03
C VAL A 10 1.67 1.04 15.31
N ALA A 11 1.80 1.95 14.40
CA ALA A 11 2.46 3.23 14.62
C ALA A 11 1.53 4.38 14.21
N ALA A 12 1.50 5.43 15.03
CA ALA A 12 0.89 6.70 14.67
C ALA A 12 1.97 7.71 14.36
N PHE A 13 1.79 8.54 13.34
CA PHE A 13 2.78 9.53 12.91
C PHE A 13 2.13 10.70 12.16
N ILE A 14 2.91 11.74 11.90
CA ILE A 14 2.49 12.90 11.13
C ILE A 14 3.45 13.10 9.97
N ASN A 15 2.90 13.15 8.77
CA ASN A 15 3.64 13.67 7.63
C ASN A 15 3.49 15.20 7.57
N ARG A 16 4.49 15.93 8.03
CA ARG A 16 4.46 17.40 8.10
C ARG A 16 4.25 18.10 6.76
N LYS A 17 4.50 17.42 5.64
CA LYS A 17 4.29 17.96 4.30
C LYS A 17 2.83 17.93 3.88
N THR A 18 2.06 16.97 4.40
CA THR A 18 0.70 16.70 3.94
C THR A 18 -0.38 16.84 5.00
N CYS A 19 -0.04 16.88 6.27
CA CYS A 19 -1.01 16.86 7.37
C CYS A 19 -2.00 18.04 7.39
N HIS A 20 -1.73 19.11 6.66
CA HIS A 20 -2.59 20.30 6.57
C HIS A 20 -3.02 20.63 5.14
N LEU A 21 -2.88 19.71 4.19
CA LEU A 21 -3.30 19.93 2.80
C LEU A 21 -4.81 19.74 2.60
N ASP A 22 -5.43 18.97 3.46
CA ASP A 22 -6.87 18.72 3.43
C ASP A 22 -7.63 19.74 4.28
N LYS A 23 -8.96 19.68 4.23
CA LYS A 23 -9.84 20.51 5.05
C LYS A 23 -9.60 20.34 6.56
N TYR A 24 -9.15 19.17 6.96
CA TYR A 24 -8.85 18.80 8.34
C TYR A 24 -7.37 18.53 8.52
N SER A 25 -6.86 18.73 9.72
CA SER A 25 -5.51 18.29 10.09
C SER A 25 -5.51 16.76 10.24
N VAL A 26 -4.78 16.10 9.36
CA VAL A 26 -4.81 14.63 9.22
C VAL A 26 -3.53 14.02 9.77
N GLY A 27 -3.68 13.15 10.76
CA GLY A 27 -2.62 12.25 11.22
C GLY A 27 -2.69 10.90 10.52
N GLN A 28 -1.62 10.14 10.59
CA GLN A 28 -1.50 8.86 9.91
C GLN A 28 -1.29 7.72 10.89
N MET A 29 -1.82 6.55 10.56
CA MET A 29 -1.50 5.30 11.23
C MET A 29 -1.04 4.26 10.21
N GLY A 30 -0.08 3.44 10.59
CA GLY A 30 0.47 2.42 9.71
C GLY A 30 1.25 1.36 10.44
N PHE A 31 1.95 0.51 9.70
CA PHE A 31 2.65 -0.66 10.22
C PHE A 31 1.72 -1.55 11.06
N PHE A 32 0.43 -1.51 10.72
CA PHE A 32 -0.60 -2.25 11.42
C PHE A 32 -0.47 -3.75 11.16
N GLU A 33 -0.30 -4.48 12.23
CA GLU A 33 -0.41 -5.94 12.24
C GLU A 33 -1.17 -6.36 13.49
N CYS A 34 -2.08 -7.30 13.34
CA CYS A 34 -2.90 -7.80 14.43
C CYS A 34 -3.33 -9.24 14.13
N ILE A 35 -3.44 -10.05 15.18
CA ILE A 35 -4.13 -11.34 15.08
C ILE A 35 -5.60 -11.11 14.72
N ASP A 36 -6.32 -12.16 14.32
CA ASP A 36 -7.76 -12.09 14.05
C ASP A 36 -8.56 -11.91 15.35
N ASP A 37 -8.37 -10.73 15.95
CA ASP A 37 -9.07 -10.31 17.18
C ASP A 37 -9.46 -8.83 17.05
N ARG A 38 -10.78 -8.60 16.94
CA ARG A 38 -11.33 -7.25 16.82
C ARG A 38 -11.04 -6.36 18.02
N GLN A 39 -11.02 -6.92 19.24
CA GLN A 39 -10.75 -6.12 20.45
C GLN A 39 -9.31 -5.65 20.49
N ALA A 40 -8.37 -6.51 20.12
CA ALA A 40 -6.97 -6.16 19.99
C ALA A 40 -6.78 -5.07 18.91
N ALA A 41 -7.41 -5.23 17.75
CA ALA A 41 -7.35 -4.23 16.68
C ALA A 41 -7.91 -2.87 17.12
N PHE A 42 -9.07 -2.85 17.79
CA PHE A 42 -9.69 -1.61 18.26
C PHE A 42 -8.86 -0.91 19.34
N CYS A 43 -8.23 -1.67 20.23
CA CYS A 43 -7.30 -1.12 21.21
C CYS A 43 -6.11 -0.41 20.53
N LEU A 44 -5.57 -0.99 19.46
CA LEU A 44 -4.49 -0.36 18.68
C LEU A 44 -4.98 0.92 17.98
N PHE A 45 -6.16 0.91 17.39
CA PHE A 45 -6.74 2.10 16.74
C PHE A 45 -7.04 3.20 17.75
N ASP A 46 -7.57 2.85 18.92
CA ASP A 46 -7.83 3.80 20.00
C ASP A 46 -6.55 4.49 20.46
N LYS A 47 -5.45 3.76 20.61
CA LYS A 47 -4.15 4.34 20.98
C LYS A 47 -3.59 5.29 19.92
N CYS A 48 -3.75 4.96 18.64
CA CYS A 48 -3.39 5.87 17.56
C CYS A 48 -4.25 7.14 17.59
N ARG A 49 -5.56 6.99 17.74
CA ARG A 49 -6.50 8.11 17.81
C ARG A 49 -6.20 9.02 18.99
N GLU A 50 -6.10 8.46 20.20
CA GLU A 50 -5.78 9.21 21.41
C GLU A 50 -4.50 10.04 21.24
N TRP A 51 -3.45 9.44 20.68
CA TRP A 51 -2.19 10.14 20.47
C TRP A 51 -2.33 11.26 19.42
N LEU A 52 -2.99 11.00 18.30
CA LEU A 52 -3.20 11.97 17.22
C LEU A 52 -4.09 13.13 17.68
N GLU A 53 -5.17 12.87 18.39
CA GLU A 53 -6.02 13.89 19.01
C GLU A 53 -5.25 14.75 20.01
N GLY A 54 -4.38 14.12 20.83
CA GLY A 54 -3.55 14.80 21.81
C GLY A 54 -2.55 15.80 21.21
N ILE A 55 -2.22 15.68 19.94
CA ILE A 55 -1.35 16.59 19.18
C ILE A 55 -2.10 17.45 18.16
N GLY A 56 -3.44 17.49 18.25
CA GLY A 56 -4.29 18.39 17.49
C GLY A 56 -4.66 17.91 16.09
N MET A 57 -4.57 16.62 15.81
CA MET A 57 -5.10 16.06 14.56
C MET A 57 -6.61 15.84 14.67
N GLU A 58 -7.33 16.20 13.62
CA GLU A 58 -8.80 16.13 13.54
C GLU A 58 -9.28 14.87 12.83
N ALA A 59 -8.41 14.22 12.07
CA ALA A 59 -8.71 12.99 11.36
C ALA A 59 -7.50 12.04 11.39
N MET A 60 -7.80 10.76 11.22
CA MET A 60 -6.80 9.69 11.12
C MET A 60 -6.99 8.94 9.80
N GLU A 61 -5.93 8.84 9.01
CA GLU A 61 -5.90 8.04 7.80
C GLU A 61 -4.98 6.82 7.96
N GLY A 62 -5.29 5.76 7.24
CA GLY A 62 -4.46 4.55 7.26
C GLY A 62 -5.14 3.32 6.66
N PRO A 63 -4.41 2.21 6.58
CA PRO A 63 -3.00 2.09 6.95
C PRO A 63 -2.09 2.74 5.91
N VAL A 64 -1.10 3.49 6.37
CA VAL A 64 -0.09 4.12 5.53
C VAL A 64 1.29 3.75 6.08
N ASN A 65 2.10 3.06 5.32
CA ASN A 65 3.45 2.75 5.73
C ASN A 65 4.41 3.80 5.16
N PHE A 66 5.45 4.15 5.90
CA PHE A 66 6.44 5.16 5.52
C PHE A 66 5.88 6.57 5.26
N GLY A 67 4.62 6.84 5.63
CA GLY A 67 4.02 8.16 5.49
C GLY A 67 3.71 8.62 4.06
N GLU A 68 3.73 7.73 3.09
CA GLU A 68 3.50 8.05 1.67
C GLU A 68 2.18 7.45 1.19
N ARG A 69 1.39 8.26 0.49
CA ARG A 69 0.09 7.85 -0.10
C ARG A 69 0.24 7.16 -1.46
N ILE A 70 1.44 7.06 -2.00
CA ILE A 70 1.69 6.50 -3.34
C ILE A 70 2.21 5.07 -3.23
N GLU A 71 2.99 4.80 -2.18
CA GLU A 71 3.63 3.51 -1.95
C GLU A 71 3.29 3.00 -0.55
N TRP A 72 3.18 1.67 -0.40
CA TRP A 72 2.95 1.01 0.88
C TRP A 72 1.70 1.48 1.63
N TRP A 73 0.65 1.80 0.91
CA TRP A 73 -0.54 2.45 1.41
C TRP A 73 -1.82 1.65 1.14
N GLY A 74 -2.75 1.71 2.08
CA GLY A 74 -4.08 1.13 1.97
C GLY A 74 -4.18 -0.33 2.41
N LEU A 75 -5.40 -0.81 2.38
CA LEU A 75 -5.75 -2.22 2.59
C LEU A 75 -5.94 -2.91 1.25
N LEU A 76 -5.47 -4.15 1.17
CA LEU A 76 -5.94 -5.06 0.13
C LEU A 76 -7.39 -5.42 0.43
N VAL A 77 -8.28 -5.21 -0.53
CA VAL A 77 -9.72 -5.50 -0.38
C VAL A 77 -10.23 -6.54 -1.37
N ASP A 78 -9.44 -6.79 -2.41
CA ASP A 78 -9.74 -7.80 -3.44
C ASP A 78 -8.45 -8.32 -4.06
N GLY A 79 -8.47 -9.54 -4.63
CA GLY A 79 -7.29 -10.15 -5.26
C GLY A 79 -6.31 -10.79 -4.27
N PHE A 80 -6.77 -11.30 -3.14
CA PHE A 80 -5.94 -11.98 -2.13
C PHE A 80 -5.22 -13.23 -2.63
N ASP A 81 -5.65 -13.79 -3.76
CA ASP A 81 -5.03 -14.91 -4.46
C ASP A 81 -3.86 -14.48 -5.36
N GLN A 82 -3.63 -13.18 -5.51
CA GLN A 82 -2.57 -12.64 -6.35
C GLN A 82 -1.37 -12.20 -5.51
N SER A 83 -0.17 -12.43 -6.04
CA SER A 83 1.03 -11.90 -5.41
C SER A 83 1.06 -10.37 -5.48
N PRO A 84 1.45 -9.68 -4.39
CA PRO A 84 1.57 -8.24 -4.42
C PRO A 84 2.65 -7.79 -5.40
N VAL A 85 2.45 -6.63 -6.01
CA VAL A 85 3.47 -5.97 -6.81
C VAL A 85 4.33 -5.05 -5.94
N TYR A 86 5.44 -4.57 -6.50
CA TYR A 86 6.34 -3.64 -5.79
C TYR A 86 5.57 -2.44 -5.21
N ALA A 87 5.91 -2.08 -3.99
CA ALA A 87 5.35 -0.98 -3.23
C ALA A 87 3.85 -1.11 -2.87
N MET A 88 3.24 -2.29 -3.05
CA MET A 88 1.88 -2.55 -2.62
C MET A 88 1.86 -3.39 -1.35
N PRO A 89 1.05 -3.03 -0.34
CA PRO A 89 0.89 -3.84 0.84
C PRO A 89 0.10 -5.12 0.51
N TYR A 90 0.42 -6.18 1.21
CA TYR A 90 -0.41 -7.37 1.27
C TYR A 90 -0.93 -7.51 2.70
N THR A 91 -2.23 -7.36 2.88
CA THR A 91 -2.87 -7.35 4.19
C THR A 91 -3.79 -8.54 4.37
N GLN A 92 -4.07 -8.91 5.61
CA GLN A 92 -4.95 -10.03 5.90
C GLN A 92 -6.41 -9.70 5.53
N PRO A 93 -7.17 -10.65 4.99
CA PRO A 93 -8.57 -10.40 4.58
C PRO A 93 -9.46 -9.87 5.71
N TYR A 94 -9.25 -10.32 6.93
CA TYR A 94 -10.05 -9.91 8.08
C TYR A 94 -9.79 -8.46 8.53
N TYR A 95 -8.69 -7.82 8.10
CA TYR A 95 -8.42 -6.41 8.42
C TYR A 95 -9.51 -5.48 7.88
N VAL A 96 -10.06 -5.77 6.71
CA VAL A 96 -11.13 -4.96 6.11
C VAL A 96 -12.26 -4.75 7.12
N SER A 97 -12.73 -5.84 7.73
CA SER A 97 -13.78 -5.79 8.73
C SER A 97 -13.41 -4.99 9.99
N PHE A 98 -12.14 -5.01 10.41
CA PHE A 98 -11.69 -4.23 11.56
C PHE A 98 -11.76 -2.73 11.29
N PHE A 99 -11.26 -2.30 10.13
CA PHE A 99 -11.26 -0.90 9.76
C PHE A 99 -12.69 -0.37 9.55
N GLU A 100 -13.52 -1.08 8.80
CA GLU A 100 -14.91 -0.68 8.54
C GLU A 100 -15.73 -0.62 9.83
N ASN A 101 -15.63 -1.65 10.69
CA ASN A 101 -16.38 -1.69 11.96
C ASN A 101 -15.89 -0.65 12.98
N TYR A 102 -14.63 -0.22 12.90
CA TYR A 102 -14.12 0.87 13.73
C TYR A 102 -14.62 2.24 13.27
N GLY A 103 -15.01 2.37 12.00
CA GLY A 103 -15.56 3.60 11.42
C GLY A 103 -14.71 4.26 10.34
N PHE A 104 -13.64 3.62 9.91
CA PHE A 104 -12.92 4.07 8.73
C PHE A 104 -13.81 4.02 7.48
N ARG A 105 -13.55 4.91 6.54
CA ARG A 105 -14.23 5.00 5.25
C ARG A 105 -13.22 4.98 4.13
N ASP A 106 -13.63 4.47 2.98
CA ASP A 106 -12.81 4.53 1.77
C ASP A 106 -12.46 5.99 1.45
N PHE A 107 -11.18 6.26 1.32
CA PHE A 107 -10.71 7.56 0.83
C PHE A 107 -10.69 7.57 -0.70
N PHE A 108 -10.05 6.58 -1.31
CA PHE A 108 -10.16 6.28 -2.74
C PHE A 108 -9.79 4.81 -3.01
N LYS A 109 -10.19 4.32 -4.18
CA LYS A 109 -9.86 2.97 -4.62
C LYS A 109 -8.65 2.99 -5.54
N GLN A 110 -7.65 2.19 -5.21
CA GLN A 110 -6.47 1.99 -6.04
C GLN A 110 -6.58 0.63 -6.74
N PHE A 111 -6.33 0.63 -8.04
CA PHE A 111 -6.41 -0.59 -8.86
C PHE A 111 -5.03 -0.99 -9.36
N THR A 112 -4.70 -2.27 -9.18
CA THR A 112 -3.54 -2.89 -9.80
C THR A 112 -3.98 -3.70 -11.00
N PHE A 113 -3.37 -3.44 -12.15
CA PHE A 113 -3.69 -4.13 -13.39
C PHE A 113 -2.56 -5.10 -13.76
N ARG A 114 -2.94 -6.31 -14.16
CA ARG A 114 -2.02 -7.32 -14.68
C ARG A 114 -2.35 -7.60 -16.14
N THR A 115 -1.34 -7.57 -16.98
CA THR A 115 -1.50 -7.96 -18.39
C THR A 115 -0.40 -8.93 -18.81
N ARG A 116 -0.74 -9.80 -19.74
CA ARG A 116 0.23 -10.69 -20.37
C ARG A 116 1.04 -9.90 -21.39
N LEU A 117 2.37 -9.90 -21.24
CA LEU A 117 3.25 -9.28 -22.22
C LEU A 117 3.41 -10.26 -23.41
N VAL A 118 2.61 -10.08 -24.45
CA VAL A 118 2.77 -10.77 -25.73
C VAL A 118 3.00 -9.72 -26.81
N MET A 119 3.87 -10.02 -27.78
CA MET A 119 4.24 -9.06 -28.82
C MET A 119 3.02 -8.52 -29.58
N ASP A 120 2.02 -9.37 -29.83
CA ASP A 120 0.79 -8.98 -30.54
C ASP A 120 -0.10 -8.00 -29.74
N SER A 121 0.09 -7.91 -28.43
CA SER A 121 -0.66 -6.96 -27.57
C SER A 121 -0.01 -5.58 -27.48
N LEU A 122 1.22 -5.44 -27.95
CA LEU A 122 1.91 -4.16 -27.96
C LEU A 122 1.31 -3.24 -29.02
N SER A 123 1.06 -1.99 -28.65
CA SER A 123 0.60 -1.02 -29.61
C SER A 123 1.67 -0.80 -30.69
N LYS A 124 1.24 -0.60 -31.93
CA LYS A 124 2.15 -0.34 -33.06
C LYS A 124 3.10 0.83 -32.81
N ILE A 125 2.66 1.81 -32.03
CA ILE A 125 3.48 2.97 -31.62
C ILE A 125 4.65 2.54 -30.74
N VAL A 126 4.42 1.61 -29.79
CA VAL A 126 5.46 1.10 -28.90
C VAL A 126 6.51 0.33 -29.70
N VAL A 127 6.05 -0.57 -30.56
CA VAL A 127 6.96 -1.35 -31.46
C VAL A 127 7.78 -0.41 -32.35
N TRP A 128 7.14 0.57 -32.97
CA TRP A 128 7.84 1.55 -33.82
C TRP A 128 8.87 2.38 -33.04
N LYS A 129 8.55 2.81 -31.82
CA LYS A 129 9.49 3.56 -30.97
C LYS A 129 10.69 2.68 -30.54
N ALA A 130 10.43 1.43 -30.18
CA ALA A 130 11.48 0.47 -29.83
C ALA A 130 12.42 0.24 -31.01
N ASP A 131 11.89 -0.02 -32.20
CA ASP A 131 12.65 -0.17 -33.44
C ASP A 131 13.52 1.05 -33.78
N ARG A 132 12.98 2.25 -33.57
CA ARG A 132 13.71 3.50 -33.81
C ARG A 132 14.87 3.65 -32.84
N ILE A 133 14.70 3.30 -31.56
CA ILE A 133 15.75 3.35 -30.54
C ILE A 133 16.85 2.32 -30.86
N LEU A 134 16.45 1.09 -31.21
CA LEU A 134 17.39 0.01 -31.54
C LEU A 134 18.27 0.33 -32.79
N LYS A 135 17.74 1.11 -33.71
CA LYS A 135 18.47 1.55 -34.93
C LYS A 135 19.35 2.79 -34.72
N ASN A 136 19.23 3.45 -33.57
CA ASN A 136 20.03 4.65 -33.29
C ASN A 136 21.37 4.24 -32.67
N PRO A 137 22.53 4.57 -33.32
CA PRO A 137 23.84 4.21 -32.84
C PRO A 137 24.23 4.86 -31.51
N ASP A 138 23.53 5.92 -31.10
CA ASP A 138 23.77 6.61 -29.82
C ASP A 138 23.26 5.81 -28.62
N TYR A 139 22.49 4.74 -28.83
CA TYR A 139 21.93 3.91 -27.77
C TYR A 139 22.45 2.47 -27.86
N THR A 140 22.86 1.94 -26.71
CA THR A 140 23.18 0.52 -26.55
C THR A 140 22.17 -0.12 -25.61
N VAL A 141 21.48 -1.15 -26.07
CA VAL A 141 20.55 -1.94 -25.23
C VAL A 141 21.30 -3.14 -24.69
N GLN A 142 21.42 -3.21 -23.36
CA GLN A 142 21.98 -4.36 -22.66
C GLN A 142 20.86 -5.14 -21.99
N THR A 143 20.77 -6.44 -22.28
CA THR A 143 19.89 -7.36 -21.56
C THR A 143 20.69 -8.05 -20.47
N TYR A 144 20.30 -7.86 -19.23
CA TYR A 144 20.84 -8.67 -18.14
C TYR A 144 20.03 -9.96 -18.08
N GLY A 145 20.65 -11.06 -18.51
CA GLY A 145 20.05 -12.38 -18.40
C GLY A 145 19.91 -12.75 -16.92
N VAL A 146 18.68 -12.89 -16.46
CA VAL A 146 18.42 -13.57 -15.19
C VAL A 146 18.55 -15.05 -15.48
N SER A 147 19.67 -15.64 -15.06
CA SER A 147 19.83 -17.10 -15.06
C SER A 147 18.96 -17.69 -13.96
N GLY A 148 17.72 -18.00 -14.27
CA GLY A 148 16.76 -18.63 -13.38
C GLY A 148 15.37 -18.58 -13.99
N SER A 149 14.78 -19.74 -14.20
CA SER A 149 13.42 -19.90 -14.70
C SER A 149 12.42 -19.40 -13.67
N TYR A 150 11.99 -18.16 -13.82
CA TYR A 150 10.92 -17.59 -13.01
C TYR A 150 9.54 -17.57 -13.70
N PHE A 151 9.40 -18.35 -14.77
CA PHE A 151 8.12 -18.48 -15.47
C PHE A 151 7.86 -19.97 -15.76
N ASN A 152 7.24 -20.64 -14.80
CA ASN A 152 6.43 -21.83 -15.05
C ASN A 152 4.97 -21.47 -14.78
#